data_0ac526a2c89eeb3d582a55567bac1536
#
_entry.id   0ac526a2c89eeb3d582a55567bac1536
#
_cell.length_a   1.000
_cell.length_b   1.000
_cell.length_c   1.000
_cell.angle_alpha   90.00
_cell.angle_beta   90.00
_cell.angle_gamma   90.00
#
_symmetry.space_group_name_H-M   'P 1'
#
loop_
_entity.id
_entity.type
_entity.pdbx_description
1 polymer ?
#
loop_
_entity_poly.entity_id
_entity_poly.type
_entity_poly.pdbx_seq_one_letter_code
_entity_poly.pdbx_strand_id
1 'polypeptide(L)'
;FWQGIFPYNNRELDGYFGTAPITSFPPNGYGLFDMAGNVWEGCQDKYDFKAYEKAQNKGVVQNPQGPRQYNDPREPLSPKHVMRGGSFLCNDSYCSGYRVSRRMSSSRDSSFNHTGFRCVQDL
;
A
#
# COMPACT_ATOMS: atom_id res chain seq x y z
N PHE A 1 -2.52 -5.38 10.89
CA PHE A 1 -3.17 -4.05 10.93
C PHE A 1 -3.93 -3.87 12.25
N TRP A 2 -4.41 -2.65 12.52
CA TRP A 2 -4.99 -2.26 13.80
C TRP A 2 -6.16 -3.15 14.23
N GLN A 3 -6.14 -3.59 15.49
CA GLN A 3 -7.08 -4.58 16.01
C GLN A 3 -7.89 -4.01 17.18
N GLY A 4 -8.79 -3.10 16.87
CA GLY A 4 -9.62 -2.44 17.87
C GLY A 4 -10.17 -1.11 17.40
N ILE A 5 -10.42 -0.19 18.33
CA ILE A 5 -10.98 1.14 18.05
C ILE A 5 -9.84 2.12 17.77
N PHE A 6 -9.61 2.43 16.51
CA PHE A 6 -8.55 3.37 16.11
C PHE A 6 -8.92 4.82 16.48
N PRO A 7 -7.99 5.62 17.02
CA PRO A 7 -6.62 5.31 17.45
C PRO A 7 -6.51 4.98 18.95
N TYR A 8 -7.60 4.76 19.64
CA TYR A 8 -7.67 4.76 21.11
C TYR A 8 -7.36 3.42 21.78
N ASN A 9 -7.66 2.33 21.10
CA ASN A 9 -7.48 0.99 21.65
C ASN A 9 -6.96 0.03 20.60
N ASN A 10 -5.73 -0.46 20.76
CA ASN A 10 -5.21 -1.60 20.03
C ASN A 10 -5.26 -2.83 20.95
N ARG A 11 -5.92 -3.89 20.50
CA ARG A 11 -6.08 -5.14 21.27
C ARG A 11 -4.87 -6.07 21.15
N GLU A 12 -3.94 -5.76 20.25
CA GLU A 12 -2.66 -6.48 20.04
C GLU A 12 -2.84 -8.01 19.92
N LEU A 13 -3.92 -8.45 19.28
CA LEU A 13 -4.23 -9.89 19.13
C LEU A 13 -3.19 -10.65 18.29
N ASP A 14 -2.42 -9.92 17.49
CA ASP A 14 -1.31 -10.44 16.70
C ASP A 14 0.04 -10.40 17.46
N GLY A 15 0.04 -9.86 18.69
CA GLY A 15 1.21 -9.75 19.54
C GLY A 15 2.07 -8.51 19.31
N TYR A 16 1.62 -7.55 18.47
CA TYR A 16 2.39 -6.36 18.13
C TYR A 16 1.57 -5.09 18.24
N PHE A 17 2.10 -4.12 18.98
CA PHE A 17 1.50 -2.78 19.05
C PHE A 17 1.70 -1.97 17.77
N GLY A 18 2.84 -2.13 17.11
CA GLY A 18 3.26 -1.40 15.91
C GLY A 18 3.59 -2.34 14.76
N THR A 19 4.77 -2.13 14.15
CA THR A 19 5.27 -3.01 13.10
C THR A 19 5.76 -4.33 13.67
N ALA A 20 5.47 -5.43 12.97
CA ALA A 20 6.02 -6.74 13.24
C ALA A 20 7.33 -6.97 12.45
N PRO A 21 8.25 -7.81 12.95
CA PRO A 21 9.37 -8.28 12.13
C PRO A 21 8.88 -8.95 10.85
N ILE A 22 9.62 -8.81 9.76
CA ILE A 22 9.28 -9.49 8.50
C ILE A 22 9.15 -10.99 8.72
N THR A 23 8.23 -11.63 7.99
CA THR A 23 7.92 -13.08 8.09
C THR A 23 7.29 -13.54 9.42
N SER A 24 6.83 -12.63 10.26
CA SER A 24 6.12 -12.99 11.51
C SER A 24 4.78 -13.68 11.26
N PHE A 25 4.19 -13.47 10.10
CA PHE A 25 2.90 -14.05 9.71
C PHE A 25 3.06 -15.02 8.53
N PRO A 26 2.13 -15.96 8.35
CA PRO A 26 2.18 -16.90 7.21
C PRO A 26 2.17 -16.17 5.87
N PRO A 27 2.87 -16.70 4.85
CA PRO A 27 2.82 -16.16 3.49
C PRO A 27 1.44 -16.40 2.86
N ASN A 28 1.13 -15.64 1.82
CA ASN A 28 -0.04 -15.89 0.98
C ASN A 28 0.18 -17.09 0.04
N GLY A 29 -0.82 -17.43 -0.79
CA GLY A 29 -0.75 -18.55 -1.72
C GLY A 29 0.35 -18.45 -2.80
N TYR A 30 1.01 -17.31 -2.94
CA TYR A 30 2.17 -17.10 -3.82
C TYR A 30 3.50 -17.12 -3.08
N GLY A 31 3.51 -17.46 -1.79
CA GLY A 31 4.73 -17.46 -0.96
C GLY A 31 5.19 -16.06 -0.54
N LEU A 32 4.37 -15.03 -0.69
CA LEU A 32 4.71 -13.65 -0.35
C LEU A 32 4.23 -13.30 1.06
N PHE A 33 5.14 -12.76 1.87
CA PHE A 33 4.86 -12.33 3.24
C PHE A 33 4.40 -10.87 3.29
N ASP A 34 3.63 -10.53 4.31
CA ASP A 34 3.27 -9.16 4.70
C ASP A 34 2.65 -8.30 3.57
N MET A 35 1.93 -8.94 2.63
CA MET A 35 1.27 -8.25 1.50
C MET A 35 0.06 -7.40 1.93
N ALA A 36 -0.39 -7.53 3.18
CA ALA A 36 -1.49 -6.78 3.75
C ALA A 36 -1.19 -6.38 5.20
N GLY A 37 -1.11 -5.10 5.48
CA GLY A 37 -0.76 -4.54 6.79
C GLY A 37 0.75 -4.37 6.99
N ASN A 38 1.19 -4.33 8.22
CA ASN A 38 2.54 -4.03 8.67
C ASN A 38 2.99 -2.61 8.26
N VAL A 39 3.51 -2.42 7.06
CA VAL A 39 3.87 -1.10 6.51
C VAL A 39 3.31 -0.90 5.11
N TRP A 40 3.00 0.33 4.75
CA TRP A 40 2.74 0.71 3.37
C TRP A 40 3.99 0.45 2.53
N GLU A 41 3.83 -0.15 1.36
CA GLU A 41 4.93 -0.43 0.45
C GLU A 41 4.90 0.50 -0.76
N GLY A 42 6.01 1.21 -0.97
CA GLY A 42 6.21 2.07 -2.13
C GLY A 42 6.38 1.25 -3.40
N CYS A 43 5.58 1.56 -4.42
CA CYS A 43 5.67 0.98 -5.75
C CYS A 43 6.51 1.87 -6.69
N GLN A 44 7.07 1.27 -7.73
CA GLN A 44 7.76 1.99 -8.80
C GLN A 44 6.79 2.87 -9.61
N ASP A 45 5.52 2.52 -9.66
CA ASP A 45 4.48 3.19 -10.43
C ASP A 45 4.29 4.63 -9.99
N LYS A 46 4.22 5.54 -10.96
CA LYS A 46 3.73 6.90 -10.72
C LYS A 46 2.27 6.88 -10.33
N TYR A 47 1.88 7.79 -9.43
CA TYR A 47 0.49 7.87 -9.02
C TYR A 47 -0.35 8.64 -10.03
N ASP A 48 -1.44 8.04 -10.48
CA ASP A 48 -2.52 8.68 -11.23
C ASP A 48 -3.85 8.32 -10.57
N PHE A 49 -4.58 9.32 -10.08
CA PHE A 49 -5.86 9.08 -9.40
C PHE A 49 -6.92 8.48 -10.33
N LYS A 50 -6.81 8.67 -11.65
CA LYS A 50 -7.69 8.10 -12.68
C LYS A 50 -7.20 6.77 -13.26
N ALA A 51 -6.16 6.14 -12.69
CA ALA A 51 -5.58 4.95 -13.30
C ALA A 51 -6.58 3.81 -13.49
N TYR A 52 -7.47 3.57 -12.53
CA TYR A 52 -8.50 2.54 -12.64
C TYR A 52 -9.58 2.87 -13.66
N GLU A 53 -10.03 4.13 -13.71
CA GLU A 53 -10.96 4.60 -14.75
C GLU A 53 -10.38 4.40 -16.16
N LYS A 54 -9.12 4.77 -16.34
CA LYS A 54 -8.40 4.58 -17.62
C LYS A 54 -8.20 3.11 -17.98
N ALA A 55 -8.01 2.24 -16.99
CA ALA A 55 -7.83 0.81 -17.18
C ALA A 55 -9.16 0.09 -17.49
N GLN A 56 -10.27 0.52 -16.91
CA GLN A 56 -11.59 -0.08 -17.09
C GLN A 56 -11.98 -0.23 -18.57
N ASN A 57 -11.64 0.75 -19.39
CA ASN A 57 -11.96 0.76 -20.82
C ASN A 57 -11.02 -0.11 -21.67
N LYS A 58 -9.97 -0.69 -21.08
CA LYS A 58 -8.96 -1.48 -21.79
C LYS A 58 -9.13 -3.00 -21.61
N GLY A 59 -10.10 -3.43 -20.78
CA GLY A 59 -10.24 -4.83 -20.40
C GLY A 59 -9.07 -5.33 -19.54
N VAL A 60 -8.63 -6.56 -19.74
CA VAL A 60 -7.49 -7.12 -19.00
C VAL A 60 -6.19 -6.48 -19.48
N VAL A 61 -5.50 -5.82 -18.57
CA VAL A 61 -4.19 -5.19 -18.83
C VAL A 61 -3.08 -6.18 -18.44
N GLN A 62 -2.29 -6.59 -19.43
CA GLN A 62 -1.14 -7.47 -19.25
C GLN A 62 0.09 -6.64 -18.86
N ASN A 63 0.82 -7.07 -17.81
CA ASN A 63 2.06 -6.46 -17.33
C ASN A 63 2.03 -4.91 -17.32
N PRO A 64 1.14 -4.29 -16.52
CA PRO A 64 0.97 -2.84 -16.51
C PRO A 64 2.24 -2.15 -16.01
N GLN A 65 2.76 -1.21 -16.81
CA GLN A 65 3.95 -0.42 -16.49
C GLN A 65 3.64 0.88 -15.72
N GLY A 66 2.39 1.02 -15.27
CA GLY A 66 1.93 2.25 -14.63
C GLY A 66 1.78 3.45 -15.59
N PRO A 67 1.30 4.59 -15.07
CA PRO A 67 1.12 5.80 -15.87
C PRO A 67 2.46 6.49 -16.17
N ARG A 68 2.54 7.13 -17.36
CA ARG A 68 3.75 7.88 -17.77
C ARG A 68 3.95 9.17 -16.97
N GLN A 69 2.86 9.77 -16.47
CA GLN A 69 2.88 11.04 -15.75
C GLN A 69 2.17 10.92 -14.42
N TYR A 70 2.60 11.73 -13.45
CA TYR A 70 1.91 11.88 -12.18
C TYR A 70 0.61 12.65 -12.36
N ASN A 71 -0.43 12.29 -11.62
CA ASN A 71 -1.70 12.99 -11.64
C ASN A 71 -2.40 12.85 -10.28
N ASP A 72 -2.20 13.83 -9.41
CA ASP A 72 -2.96 14.00 -8.17
C ASP A 72 -3.54 15.42 -8.16
N PRO A 73 -4.85 15.60 -8.34
CA PRO A 73 -5.47 16.93 -8.38
C PRO A 73 -5.35 17.72 -7.07
N ARG A 74 -5.12 17.02 -5.95
CA ARG A 74 -4.95 17.66 -4.64
C ARG A 74 -3.58 18.33 -4.51
N GLU A 75 -2.58 17.78 -5.21
CA GLU A 75 -1.19 18.25 -5.19
C GLU A 75 -0.56 18.13 -6.59
N PRO A 76 -1.01 18.94 -7.56
CA PRO A 76 -0.67 18.77 -8.98
C PRO A 76 0.81 18.99 -9.30
N LEU A 77 1.54 19.69 -8.42
CA LEU A 77 2.98 19.97 -8.59
C LEU A 77 3.88 18.99 -7.85
N SER A 78 3.31 18.06 -7.08
CA SER A 78 4.07 17.07 -6.31
C SER A 78 4.16 15.74 -7.04
N PRO A 79 5.36 15.31 -7.49
CA PRO A 79 5.57 13.98 -8.04
C PRO A 79 5.31 12.90 -7.00
N LYS A 80 4.36 12.01 -7.24
CA LYS A 80 3.97 10.96 -6.31
C LYS A 80 4.06 9.56 -6.92
N HIS A 81 4.39 8.60 -6.08
CA HIS A 81 4.36 7.17 -6.38
C HIS A 81 3.21 6.47 -5.66
N VAL A 82 2.80 5.35 -6.21
CA VAL A 82 1.77 4.50 -5.61
C VAL A 82 2.32 3.85 -4.35
N MET A 83 1.46 3.73 -3.34
CA MET A 83 1.67 2.90 -2.15
C MET A 83 0.58 1.85 -2.03
N ARG A 84 0.93 0.66 -1.58
CA ARG A 84 0.06 -0.50 -1.47
C ARG A 84 0.19 -1.21 -0.13
N GLY A 85 -0.72 -2.13 0.16
CA GLY A 85 -0.67 -3.06 1.28
C GLY A 85 -1.29 -2.55 2.58
N GLY A 86 -1.34 -1.24 2.80
CA GLY A 86 -1.73 -0.69 4.09
C GLY A 86 -0.65 -0.83 5.14
N SER A 87 -0.93 -0.42 6.36
CA SER A 87 0.01 -0.49 7.48
C SER A 87 -0.65 -1.02 8.75
N PHE A 88 0.11 -1.17 9.82
CA PHE A 88 -0.42 -1.52 11.14
C PHE A 88 -1.45 -0.52 11.68
N LEU A 89 -1.48 0.72 11.15
CA LEU A 89 -2.46 1.75 11.51
C LEU A 89 -3.81 1.61 10.76
N CYS A 90 -3.91 0.73 9.78
CA CYS A 90 -5.12 0.56 8.98
C CYS A 90 -6.15 -0.35 9.69
N ASN A 91 -7.42 0.05 9.62
CA ASN A 91 -8.57 -0.77 10.01
C ASN A 91 -9.80 -0.43 9.14
N ASP A 92 -10.88 -1.16 9.32
CA ASP A 92 -12.11 -1.02 8.50
C ASP A 92 -12.75 0.37 8.57
N SER A 93 -12.70 1.02 9.73
CA SER A 93 -13.37 2.30 9.96
C SER A 93 -12.53 3.51 9.56
N TYR A 94 -11.20 3.37 9.50
CA TYR A 94 -10.30 4.48 9.24
C TYR A 94 -9.56 4.37 7.90
N CYS A 95 -8.93 3.23 7.64
CA CYS A 95 -8.05 3.05 6.48
C CYS A 95 -8.20 1.63 5.93
N SER A 96 -8.81 1.47 4.77
CA SER A 96 -8.93 0.18 4.09
C SER A 96 -7.71 -0.14 3.18
N GLY A 97 -6.53 0.37 3.53
CA GLY A 97 -5.31 0.28 2.72
C GLY A 97 -4.84 -1.13 2.42
N TYR A 98 -5.16 -2.08 3.30
CA TYR A 98 -4.86 -3.50 3.14
C TYR A 98 -5.66 -4.20 2.03
N ARG A 99 -6.71 -3.56 1.48
CA ARG A 99 -7.47 -4.14 0.36
C ARG A 99 -6.66 -4.07 -0.92
N VAL A 100 -6.68 -5.15 -1.70
CA VAL A 100 -5.93 -5.26 -2.97
C VAL A 100 -6.30 -4.21 -4.01
N SER A 101 -7.51 -3.64 -3.95
CA SER A 101 -7.95 -2.55 -4.83
C SER A 101 -7.49 -1.17 -4.36
N ARG A 102 -7.09 -1.03 -3.08
CA ARG A 102 -6.74 0.28 -2.51
C ARG A 102 -5.35 0.71 -2.96
N ARG A 103 -5.24 1.98 -3.35
CA ARG A 103 -3.99 2.66 -3.66
C ARG A 103 -3.93 3.96 -2.88
N MET A 104 -2.76 4.25 -2.34
CA MET A 104 -2.41 5.55 -1.78
C MET A 104 -1.27 6.16 -2.61
N SER A 105 -0.90 7.37 -2.28
CA SER A 105 0.23 8.05 -2.91
C SER A 105 1.13 8.69 -1.87
N SER A 106 2.43 8.71 -2.14
CA SER A 106 3.41 9.44 -1.37
C SER A 106 4.45 10.07 -2.29
N SER A 107 4.99 11.23 -1.92
CA SER A 107 6.18 11.78 -2.57
C SER A 107 7.42 10.96 -2.20
N ARG A 108 8.45 11.01 -3.05
CA ARG A 108 9.67 10.21 -2.86
C ARG A 108 10.51 10.63 -1.66
N ASP A 109 10.38 11.86 -1.24
CA ASP A 109 11.09 12.49 -0.13
C ASP A 109 10.35 12.38 1.21
N SER A 110 9.17 11.75 1.22
CA SER A 110 8.41 11.49 2.44
C SER A 110 8.78 10.14 3.04
N SER A 111 9.00 10.13 4.36
CA SER A 111 9.22 8.90 5.13
C SER A 111 8.35 8.88 6.38
N PHE A 112 7.88 7.69 6.75
CA PHE A 112 7.07 7.45 7.95
C PHE A 112 7.47 6.12 8.58
N ASN A 113 7.21 5.96 9.88
CA ASN A 113 7.46 4.71 10.60
C ASN A 113 6.59 3.53 10.14
N HIS A 114 5.62 3.78 9.27
CA HIS A 114 4.71 2.79 8.70
C HIS A 114 4.84 2.68 7.16
N THR A 115 6.00 3.05 6.63
CA THR A 115 6.30 3.01 5.18
C THR A 115 7.58 2.23 4.93
N GLY A 116 7.58 1.39 3.92
CA GLY A 116 8.71 0.59 3.48
C GLY A 116 8.66 0.28 1.99
N PHE A 117 9.43 -0.69 1.56
CA PHE A 117 9.46 -1.19 0.19
C PHE A 117 9.96 -2.64 0.16
N ARG A 118 9.72 -3.32 -0.93
CA ARG A 118 10.36 -4.58 -1.28
C ARG A 118 10.93 -4.53 -2.69
N CYS A 119 12.06 -5.20 -2.90
CA CYS A 119 12.67 -5.34 -4.22
C CYS A 119 12.09 -6.55 -4.95
N VAL A 120 11.97 -6.43 -6.27
CA VAL A 120 11.60 -7.50 -7.19
C VAL A 120 12.70 -7.61 -8.24
N GLN A 121 13.04 -8.84 -8.63
CA GLN A 121 14.00 -9.14 -9.69
C GLN A 121 13.36 -10.11 -10.67
N ASP A 122 13.47 -9.81 -11.95
CA ASP A 122 13.13 -10.76 -13.01
C ASP A 122 14.16 -11.90 -13.03
N LEU A 123 13.69 -13.13 -13.26
CA LEU A 123 14.53 -14.33 -13.35
C LEU A 123 15.09 -14.50 -14.75
#